data_7d6895ede4d00ca78e574fb5802c7d8c
#
_entry.id   7d6895ede4d00ca78e574fb5802c7d8c
#
_cell.length_a   1.000
_cell.length_b   1.000
_cell.length_c   1.000
_cell.angle_alpha   90.00
_cell.angle_beta   90.00
_cell.angle_gamma   90.00
#
_symmetry.space_group_name_H-M   'P 1'
#
loop_
_entity.id
_entity.type
_entity.pdbx_description
1 polymer ?
#
loop_
_entity_poly.entity_id
_entity_poly.type
_entity_poly.pdbx_seq_one_letter_code
_entity_poly.pdbx_strand_id
1 'polypeptide(L)'
;MAFIIVVFFGMMYYGFSKTNDALMGIQLIMGDGQGYNNFTNIVSATWGNVFDAYSQLKTLSYVLIFGMILTMLVGAYTIKRPPIFLIFYIIVSIGGIIAGAYISNTYQGLLANAEFGATLESFKGGSYMLIYLPYLAGIIALFSGLIGLIGLNRSRRESEASIA
;
A
#
# COMPACT_ATOMS: atom_id res chain seq x y z
N MET A 1 3.75 -6.78 3.49
CA MET A 1 4.50 -5.52 3.30
C MET A 1 3.57 -4.32 3.13
N ALA A 2 2.70 -4.26 2.11
CA ALA A 2 1.81 -3.11 1.88
C ALA A 2 0.96 -2.71 3.09
N PHE A 3 0.38 -3.68 3.82
CA PHE A 3 -0.38 -3.44 5.04
C PHE A 3 0.45 -2.71 6.11
N ILE A 4 1.67 -3.19 6.39
CA ILE A 4 2.57 -2.59 7.37
C ILE A 4 2.93 -1.16 6.97
N ILE A 5 3.20 -0.93 5.69
CA ILE A 5 3.53 0.39 5.15
C ILE A 5 2.36 1.36 5.35
N VAL A 6 1.14 0.98 4.96
CA VAL A 6 -0.03 1.86 5.08
C VAL A 6 -0.38 2.14 6.53
N VAL A 7 -0.35 1.12 7.40
CA VAL A 7 -0.64 1.29 8.83
C VAL A 7 0.44 2.14 9.51
N PHE A 8 1.72 1.88 9.22
CA PHE A 8 2.82 2.64 9.79
C PHE A 8 2.76 4.12 9.38
N PHE A 9 2.60 4.41 8.09
CA PHE A 9 2.47 5.78 7.62
C PHE A 9 1.18 6.44 8.10
N GLY A 10 0.08 5.69 8.22
CA GLY A 10 -1.16 6.18 8.82
C GLY A 10 -0.99 6.59 10.28
N MET A 11 -0.30 5.77 11.08
CA MET A 11 0.00 6.12 12.48
C MET A 11 0.94 7.32 12.60
N MET A 12 1.96 7.40 11.76
CA MET A 12 2.84 8.56 11.72
C MET A 12 2.07 9.84 11.35
N TYR A 13 1.23 9.77 10.31
CA TYR A 13 0.39 10.91 9.91
C TYR A 13 -0.56 11.33 11.03
N TYR A 14 -1.19 10.37 11.74
CA TYR A 14 -2.02 10.67 12.90
C TYR A 14 -1.25 11.39 13.99
N GLY A 15 -0.06 10.91 14.35
CA GLY A 15 0.79 11.56 15.34
C GLY A 15 1.14 13.00 14.96
N PHE A 16 1.50 13.23 13.70
CA PHE A 16 1.78 14.57 13.19
C PHE A 16 0.56 15.47 13.15
N SER A 17 -0.61 14.95 12.74
CA SER A 17 -1.87 15.69 12.74
C SER A 17 -2.24 16.15 14.14
N LYS A 18 -2.16 15.26 15.13
CA LYS A 18 -2.42 15.60 16.54
C LYS A 18 -1.44 16.63 17.11
N THR A 19 -0.17 16.52 16.73
CA THR A 19 0.84 17.51 17.13
C THR A 19 0.55 18.87 16.50
N ASN A 20 0.17 18.90 15.22
CA ASN A 20 -0.22 20.14 14.55
C ASN A 20 -1.46 20.78 15.17
N ASP A 21 -2.49 19.99 15.50
CA ASP A 21 -3.70 20.47 16.18
C ASP A 21 -3.37 21.05 17.57
N ALA A 22 -2.47 20.41 18.31
CA ALA A 22 -1.99 20.90 19.61
C ALA A 22 -1.23 22.23 19.47
N LEU A 23 -0.35 22.35 18.46
CA LEU A 23 0.39 23.59 18.17
C LEU A 23 -0.55 24.73 17.75
N MET A 24 -1.57 24.43 16.93
CA MET A 24 -2.61 25.39 16.57
C MET A 24 -3.46 25.80 17.78
N GLY A 25 -3.72 24.87 18.73
CA GLY A 25 -4.38 25.17 19.99
C GLY A 25 -3.60 26.14 20.87
N ILE A 26 -2.27 25.97 20.96
CA ILE A 26 -1.37 26.90 21.68
C ILE A 26 -1.38 28.27 21.01
N GLN A 27 -1.44 28.32 19.69
CA GLN A 27 -1.51 29.52 18.89
C GLN A 27 -2.77 30.36 19.23
N LEU A 28 -3.93 29.71 19.42
CA LEU A 28 -5.18 30.36 19.84
C LEU A 28 -5.10 30.97 21.24
N ILE A 29 -4.30 30.40 22.14
CA ILE A 29 -4.14 30.87 23.53
C ILE A 29 -3.20 32.08 23.64
N MET A 30 -2.22 32.21 22.72
CA MET A 30 -1.22 33.29 22.77
C MET A 30 -1.73 34.68 22.37
N GLY A 31 -2.92 34.79 21.76
CA GLY A 31 -3.53 36.07 21.36
C GLY A 31 -2.79 36.78 20.22
N ASP A 32 -3.25 38.01 19.85
CA ASP A 32 -2.79 38.76 18.67
C ASP A 32 -1.48 39.55 18.84
N GLY A 33 -0.58 39.17 19.77
CA GLY A 33 0.67 39.86 20.04
C GLY A 33 1.82 39.53 19.07
N GLN A 34 2.93 40.31 19.14
CA GLN A 34 4.14 40.03 18.32
C GLN A 34 4.69 38.60 18.54
N GLY A 35 4.55 38.04 19.73
CA GLY A 35 4.90 36.64 20.02
C GLY A 35 4.10 35.63 19.23
N TYR A 36 2.83 35.93 18.98
CA TYR A 36 1.94 35.12 18.16
C TYR A 36 2.44 35.03 16.71
N ASN A 37 2.75 36.16 16.08
CA ASN A 37 3.22 36.19 14.70
C ASN A 37 4.56 35.46 14.52
N ASN A 38 5.48 35.61 15.46
CA ASN A 38 6.76 34.92 15.42
C ASN A 38 6.59 33.39 15.61
N PHE A 39 5.74 32.97 16.53
CA PHE A 39 5.44 31.56 16.75
C PHE A 39 4.74 30.92 15.54
N THR A 40 3.75 31.61 14.95
CA THR A 40 3.07 31.18 13.73
C THR A 40 4.04 31.00 12.57
N ASN A 41 4.95 31.96 12.36
CA ASN A 41 5.93 31.87 11.29
C ASN A 41 6.91 30.71 11.50
N ILE A 42 7.35 30.45 12.73
CA ILE A 42 8.23 29.33 13.06
C ILE A 42 7.48 28.01 12.85
N VAL A 43 6.25 27.87 13.34
CA VAL A 43 5.43 26.68 13.18
C VAL A 43 5.14 26.41 11.70
N SER A 44 4.71 27.40 10.95
CA SER A 44 4.42 27.22 9.52
C SER A 44 5.67 26.90 8.69
N ALA A 45 6.80 27.56 8.98
CA ALA A 45 8.05 27.32 8.26
C ALA A 45 8.68 25.95 8.58
N THR A 46 8.52 25.45 9.80
CA THR A 46 9.15 24.19 10.21
C THR A 46 8.19 23.02 10.06
N TRP A 47 6.99 23.13 10.65
CA TRP A 47 6.01 22.02 10.66
C TRP A 47 5.16 21.95 9.40
N GLY A 48 4.87 23.08 8.76
CA GLY A 48 4.15 23.10 7.47
C GLY A 48 4.92 22.30 6.42
N ASN A 49 6.23 22.53 6.28
CA ASN A 49 7.05 21.79 5.32
C ASN A 49 7.17 20.30 5.67
N VAL A 50 7.23 19.96 6.95
CA VAL A 50 7.25 18.57 7.41
C VAL A 50 5.90 17.90 7.11
N PHE A 51 4.79 18.58 7.37
CA PHE A 51 3.45 18.07 7.08
C PHE A 51 3.24 17.86 5.58
N ASP A 52 3.67 18.80 4.74
CA ASP A 52 3.63 18.67 3.29
C ASP A 52 4.49 17.50 2.77
N ALA A 53 5.67 17.32 3.32
CA ALA A 53 6.51 16.16 3.02
C ALA A 53 5.81 14.85 3.39
N TYR A 54 5.15 14.79 4.54
CA TYR A 54 4.35 13.61 4.94
C TYR A 54 3.12 13.37 4.07
N SER A 55 2.48 14.42 3.57
CA SER A 55 1.37 14.28 2.63
C SER A 55 1.81 13.60 1.32
N GLN A 56 3.06 13.81 0.91
CA GLN A 56 3.66 13.18 -0.26
C GLN A 56 3.95 11.68 -0.04
N LEU A 57 4.13 11.22 1.21
CA LEU A 57 4.28 9.79 1.52
C LEU A 57 3.07 8.96 1.08
N LYS A 58 1.91 9.57 1.04
CA LYS A 58 0.69 8.99 0.47
C LYS A 58 0.89 8.58 -1.00
N THR A 59 1.45 9.47 -1.80
CA THR A 59 1.76 9.21 -3.21
C THR A 59 2.84 8.15 -3.35
N LEU A 60 3.88 8.22 -2.51
CA LEU A 60 4.97 7.24 -2.48
C LEU A 60 4.45 5.83 -2.17
N SER A 61 3.50 5.69 -1.24
CA SER A 61 2.91 4.38 -0.91
C SER A 61 2.19 3.76 -2.11
N TYR A 62 1.51 4.56 -2.94
CA TYR A 62 0.88 4.07 -4.17
C TYR A 62 1.90 3.59 -5.20
N VAL A 63 2.97 4.37 -5.40
CA VAL A 63 4.05 4.02 -6.32
C VAL A 63 4.72 2.70 -5.91
N LEU A 64 4.98 2.52 -4.60
CA LEU A 64 5.56 1.29 -4.08
C LEU A 64 4.63 0.07 -4.30
N ILE A 65 3.34 0.20 -3.98
CA ILE A 65 2.37 -0.90 -4.16
C ILE A 65 2.25 -1.25 -5.64
N PHE A 66 2.12 -0.26 -6.52
CA PHE A 66 2.04 -0.47 -7.96
C PHE A 66 3.33 -1.10 -8.52
N GLY A 67 4.50 -0.63 -8.07
CA GLY A 67 5.79 -1.20 -8.41
C GLY A 67 5.93 -2.67 -7.99
N MET A 68 5.43 -3.03 -6.80
CA MET A 68 5.40 -4.43 -6.35
C MET A 68 4.52 -5.30 -7.26
N ILE A 69 3.33 -4.82 -7.64
CA ILE A 69 2.43 -5.55 -8.55
C ILE A 69 3.09 -5.75 -9.91
N LEU A 70 3.69 -4.71 -10.48
CA LEU A 70 4.43 -4.80 -11.75
C LEU A 70 5.59 -5.80 -11.66
N THR A 71 6.36 -5.75 -10.59
CA THR A 71 7.48 -6.68 -10.39
C THR A 71 7.01 -8.13 -10.32
N MET A 72 5.87 -8.40 -9.67
CA MET A 72 5.28 -9.73 -9.64
C MET A 72 4.83 -10.21 -11.02
N LEU A 73 4.20 -9.34 -11.82
CA LEU A 73 3.75 -9.68 -13.18
C LEU A 73 4.94 -9.94 -14.12
N VAL A 74 5.96 -9.07 -14.09
CA VAL A 74 7.19 -9.24 -14.88
C VAL A 74 7.92 -10.51 -14.46
N GLY A 75 8.04 -10.76 -13.15
CA GLY A 75 8.63 -11.99 -12.62
C GLY A 75 7.90 -13.23 -13.10
N ALA A 76 6.57 -13.23 -13.12
CA ALA A 76 5.77 -14.35 -13.63
C ALA A 76 6.03 -14.63 -15.12
N TYR A 77 6.26 -13.58 -15.92
CA TYR A 77 6.56 -13.72 -17.35
C TYR A 77 7.98 -14.24 -17.62
N THR A 78 8.97 -13.76 -16.85
CA THR A 78 10.40 -14.00 -17.13
C THR A 78 10.87 -15.40 -16.69
N ILE A 79 10.20 -16.02 -15.71
CA ILE A 79 10.67 -17.29 -15.14
C ILE A 79 10.12 -18.47 -15.94
N LYS A 80 11.01 -19.16 -16.67
CA LYS A 80 10.72 -20.47 -17.29
C LYS A 80 10.53 -21.50 -16.18
N ARG A 81 9.32 -22.00 -15.95
CA ARG A 81 9.03 -22.95 -14.85
C ARG A 81 8.53 -24.29 -15.38
N PRO A 82 8.94 -25.43 -14.78
CA PRO A 82 8.38 -26.73 -15.07
C PRO A 82 6.89 -26.80 -14.65
N PRO A 83 6.08 -27.66 -15.28
CA PRO A 83 4.61 -27.73 -15.05
C PRO A 83 4.22 -28.03 -13.60
N ILE A 84 5.08 -28.67 -12.82
CA ILE A 84 4.84 -28.95 -11.40
C ILE A 84 4.69 -27.65 -10.58
N PHE A 85 5.33 -26.57 -10.99
CA PHE A 85 5.18 -25.26 -10.35
C PHE A 85 3.77 -24.69 -10.44
N LEU A 86 2.96 -25.12 -11.41
CA LEU A 86 1.59 -24.65 -11.55
C LEU A 86 0.73 -25.11 -10.35
N ILE A 87 0.96 -26.32 -9.85
CA ILE A 87 0.26 -26.85 -8.68
C ILE A 87 0.64 -26.03 -7.42
N PHE A 88 1.94 -25.82 -7.21
CA PHE A 88 2.40 -24.96 -6.11
C PHE A 88 1.89 -23.55 -6.22
N TYR A 89 1.83 -23.01 -7.44
CA TYR A 89 1.30 -21.67 -7.70
C TYR A 89 -0.18 -21.55 -7.28
N ILE A 90 -1.02 -22.53 -7.62
CA ILE A 90 -2.43 -22.55 -7.23
C ILE A 90 -2.56 -22.56 -5.70
N ILE A 91 -1.80 -23.43 -5.01
CA ILE A 91 -1.83 -23.52 -3.54
C ILE A 91 -1.43 -22.19 -2.89
N VAL A 92 -0.33 -21.57 -3.36
CA VAL A 92 0.16 -20.29 -2.85
C VAL A 92 -0.82 -19.16 -3.15
N SER A 93 -1.48 -19.19 -4.33
CA SER A 93 -2.47 -18.19 -4.71
C SER A 93 -3.72 -18.24 -3.81
N ILE A 94 -4.21 -19.44 -3.53
CA ILE A 94 -5.34 -19.63 -2.59
C ILE A 94 -4.94 -19.14 -1.18
N GLY A 95 -3.77 -19.53 -0.70
CA GLY A 95 -3.23 -19.03 0.56
C GLY A 95 -3.10 -17.50 0.61
N GLY A 96 -2.65 -16.90 -0.48
CA GLY A 96 -2.54 -15.44 -0.64
C GLY A 96 -3.90 -14.73 -0.58
N ILE A 97 -4.94 -15.29 -1.20
CA ILE A 97 -6.30 -14.76 -1.15
C ILE A 97 -6.86 -14.83 0.27
N ILE A 98 -6.67 -15.97 0.96
CA ILE A 98 -7.11 -16.15 2.34
C ILE A 98 -6.40 -15.17 3.28
N ALA A 99 -5.07 -15.04 3.15
CA ALA A 99 -4.28 -14.08 3.92
C ALA A 99 -4.73 -12.64 3.62
N GLY A 100 -5.01 -12.32 2.35
CA GLY A 100 -5.56 -11.03 1.94
C GLY A 100 -6.91 -10.72 2.58
N ALA A 101 -7.79 -11.71 2.67
CA ALA A 101 -9.07 -11.55 3.34
C ALA A 101 -8.92 -11.29 4.84
N TYR A 102 -7.98 -11.97 5.50
CA TYR A 102 -7.69 -11.74 6.91
C TYR A 102 -7.14 -10.33 7.16
N ILE A 103 -6.18 -9.88 6.34
CA ILE A 103 -5.62 -8.53 6.40
C ILE A 103 -6.70 -7.47 6.15
N SER A 104 -7.53 -7.68 5.13
CA SER A 104 -8.65 -6.78 4.81
C SER A 104 -9.62 -6.62 5.98
N ASN A 105 -10.01 -7.71 6.61
CA ASN A 105 -10.92 -7.70 7.76
C ASN A 105 -10.30 -6.98 8.97
N THR A 106 -9.02 -7.25 9.25
CA THR A 106 -8.28 -6.56 10.32
C THR A 106 -8.20 -5.05 10.06
N TYR A 107 -7.95 -4.65 8.81
CA TYR A 107 -7.88 -3.25 8.43
C TYR A 107 -9.25 -2.54 8.56
N GLN A 108 -10.34 -3.21 8.21
CA GLN A 108 -11.70 -2.68 8.41
C GLN A 108 -12.00 -2.47 9.90
N GLY A 109 -11.51 -3.37 10.77
CA GLY A 109 -11.59 -3.18 12.22
C GLY A 109 -10.84 -1.93 12.71
N LEU A 110 -9.67 -1.63 12.12
CA LEU A 110 -8.93 -0.41 12.43
C LEU A 110 -9.64 0.85 11.93
N LEU A 111 -10.27 0.81 10.75
CA LEU A 111 -11.07 1.92 10.23
C LEU A 111 -12.29 2.22 11.10
N ALA A 112 -12.89 1.21 11.72
CA ALA A 112 -14.02 1.38 12.63
C ALA A 112 -13.64 2.02 13.98
N ASN A 113 -12.34 2.14 14.27
CA ASN A 113 -11.87 2.79 15.50
C ASN A 113 -12.01 4.31 15.38
N ALA A 114 -12.62 4.93 16.39
CA ALA A 114 -12.89 6.37 16.40
C ALA A 114 -11.64 7.25 16.33
N GLU A 115 -10.50 6.77 16.85
CA GLU A 115 -9.26 7.54 16.87
C GLU A 115 -8.48 7.47 15.56
N PHE A 116 -8.43 6.29 14.94
CA PHE A 116 -7.62 6.04 13.74
C PHE A 116 -8.41 6.13 12.44
N GLY A 117 -9.73 5.90 12.49
CA GLY A 117 -10.58 5.80 11.31
C GLY A 117 -10.49 7.02 10.41
N ALA A 118 -10.69 8.22 10.95
CA ALA A 118 -10.65 9.45 10.18
C ALA A 118 -9.28 9.70 9.51
N THR A 119 -8.19 9.32 10.19
CA THR A 119 -6.84 9.48 9.65
C THR A 119 -6.55 8.46 8.55
N LEU A 120 -6.94 7.20 8.75
CA LEU A 120 -6.78 6.14 7.76
C LEU A 120 -7.65 6.37 6.53
N GLU A 121 -8.84 6.94 6.68
CA GLU A 121 -9.69 7.36 5.57
C GLU A 121 -9.06 8.46 4.71
N SER A 122 -8.20 9.29 5.28
CA SER A 122 -7.46 10.29 4.49
C SER A 122 -6.54 9.66 3.43
N PHE A 123 -6.11 8.40 3.65
CA PHE A 123 -5.34 7.56 2.70
C PHE A 123 -6.27 6.78 1.77
N LYS A 124 -7.26 7.43 1.17
CA LYS A 124 -8.35 6.80 0.40
C LYS A 124 -7.90 5.66 -0.51
N GLY A 125 -6.88 5.86 -1.36
CA GLY A 125 -6.44 4.82 -2.28
C GLY A 125 -5.77 3.62 -1.59
N GLY A 126 -4.95 3.85 -0.54
CA GLY A 126 -4.37 2.78 0.27
C GLY A 126 -5.45 2.01 1.01
N SER A 127 -6.42 2.70 1.57
CA SER A 127 -7.57 2.11 2.25
C SER A 127 -8.40 1.24 1.31
N TYR A 128 -8.73 1.73 0.12
CA TYR A 128 -9.43 0.93 -0.89
C TYR A 128 -8.62 -0.32 -1.30
N MET A 129 -7.32 -0.20 -1.51
CA MET A 129 -6.47 -1.35 -1.83
C MET A 129 -6.47 -2.40 -0.72
N LEU A 130 -6.44 -2.00 0.54
CA LEU A 130 -6.45 -2.92 1.67
C LEU A 130 -7.83 -3.54 1.91
N ILE A 131 -8.91 -2.79 1.74
CA ILE A 131 -10.29 -3.31 1.85
C ILE A 131 -10.54 -4.35 0.74
N TYR A 132 -10.11 -4.07 -0.47
CA TYR A 132 -10.31 -4.96 -1.62
C TYR A 132 -9.11 -5.90 -1.88
N LEU A 133 -8.20 -6.04 -0.92
CA LEU A 133 -6.99 -6.85 -1.05
C LEU A 133 -7.25 -8.29 -1.52
N PRO A 134 -8.25 -9.04 -1.01
CA PRO A 134 -8.52 -10.39 -1.49
C PRO A 134 -8.93 -10.43 -2.97
N TYR A 135 -9.70 -9.46 -3.42
CA TYR A 135 -10.09 -9.35 -4.83
C TYR A 135 -8.89 -9.00 -5.72
N LEU A 136 -8.05 -8.06 -5.28
CA LEU A 136 -6.81 -7.71 -5.98
C LEU A 136 -5.87 -8.90 -6.06
N ALA A 137 -5.69 -9.63 -4.96
CA ALA A 137 -4.88 -10.85 -4.92
C ALA A 137 -5.42 -11.90 -5.89
N GLY A 138 -6.74 -12.10 -5.95
CA GLY A 138 -7.38 -13.02 -6.88
C GLY A 138 -7.16 -12.63 -8.35
N ILE A 139 -7.35 -11.35 -8.68
CA ILE A 139 -7.13 -10.82 -10.03
C ILE A 139 -5.66 -10.99 -10.44
N ILE A 140 -4.71 -10.60 -9.58
CA ILE A 140 -3.28 -10.73 -9.85
C ILE A 140 -2.91 -12.22 -10.02
N ALA A 141 -3.45 -13.10 -9.19
CA ALA A 141 -3.24 -14.54 -9.30
C ALA A 141 -3.76 -15.07 -10.65
N LEU A 142 -4.97 -14.70 -11.08
CA LEU A 142 -5.51 -15.10 -12.37
C LEU A 142 -4.62 -14.64 -13.53
N PHE A 143 -4.26 -13.35 -13.58
CA PHE A 143 -3.40 -12.83 -14.65
C PHE A 143 -2.01 -13.47 -14.64
N SER A 144 -1.37 -13.60 -13.50
CA SER A 144 -0.07 -14.25 -13.38
C SER A 144 -0.12 -15.73 -13.75
N GLY A 145 -1.21 -16.43 -13.42
CA GLY A 145 -1.47 -17.80 -13.82
C GLY A 145 -1.62 -17.97 -15.33
N LEU A 146 -2.39 -17.09 -15.98
CA LEU A 146 -2.55 -17.07 -17.44
C LEU A 146 -1.22 -16.81 -18.16
N ILE A 147 -0.44 -15.82 -17.68
CA ILE A 147 0.89 -15.51 -18.23
C ILE A 147 1.83 -16.72 -18.06
N GLY A 148 1.78 -17.38 -16.91
CA GLY A 148 2.55 -18.59 -16.65
C GLY A 148 2.19 -19.75 -17.58
N LEU A 149 0.89 -19.96 -17.86
CA LEU A 149 0.40 -20.98 -18.82
C LEU A 149 0.88 -20.70 -20.24
N ILE A 150 0.84 -19.44 -20.69
CA ILE A 150 1.32 -19.03 -22.00
C ILE A 150 2.84 -19.31 -22.11
N GLY A 151 3.61 -18.99 -21.07
CA GLY A 151 5.04 -19.26 -21.01
C GLY A 151 5.39 -20.75 -21.08
N LEU A 152 4.62 -21.61 -20.41
CA LEU A 152 4.77 -23.06 -20.46
C LEU A 152 4.51 -23.62 -21.88
N ASN A 153 3.46 -23.12 -22.53
CA ASN A 153 3.09 -23.58 -23.88
C ASN A 153 4.15 -23.19 -24.92
N ARG A 154 4.76 -22.03 -24.77
CA ARG A 154 5.88 -21.58 -25.60
C ARG A 154 7.13 -22.45 -25.41
N SER A 155 7.49 -22.75 -24.16
CA SER A 155 8.65 -23.58 -23.83
C SER A 155 8.52 -25.01 -24.37
N ARG A 156 7.31 -25.60 -24.41
CA ARG A 156 7.06 -26.91 -25.04
C ARG A 156 7.31 -26.87 -26.53
N ARG A 157 6.79 -25.87 -27.25
CA ARG A 157 6.98 -25.72 -28.70
C ARG A 157 8.45 -25.54 -29.09
N GLU A 158 9.22 -24.76 -28.29
CA GLU A 158 10.67 -24.58 -28.52
C GLU A 158 11.43 -25.90 -28.31
N SER A 159 11.03 -26.73 -27.34
CA SER A 159 11.63 -28.03 -27.10
C SER A 159 11.34 -29.04 -28.21
N GLU A 160 10.12 -29.07 -28.74
CA GLU A 160 9.74 -29.92 -29.86
C GLU A 160 10.47 -29.52 -31.17
N ALA A 161 10.62 -28.23 -31.41
CA ALA A 161 11.34 -27.71 -32.58
C ALA A 161 12.87 -27.97 -32.55
N SER A 162 13.44 -28.22 -31.37
CA SER A 162 14.87 -28.53 -31.25
C SER A 162 15.22 -30.02 -31.42
N ILE A 163 14.20 -30.88 -31.47
CA ILE A 163 14.36 -32.34 -31.62
C ILE A 163 14.05 -32.80 -33.06
N ALA A 164 13.39 -31.95 -33.84
CA ALA A 164 13.12 -32.16 -35.27
C ALA A 164 14.21 -31.59 -36.16
#